data_80c39e56135eb711cfd75ac30903d5bf
#
_entry.id   80c39e56135eb711cfd75ac30903d5bf
#
_cell.length_a   1.000
_cell.length_b   1.000
_cell.length_c   1.000
_cell.angle_alpha   90.00
_cell.angle_beta   90.00
_cell.angle_gamma   90.00
#
_symmetry.space_group_name_H-M   'P 1'
#
loop_
_entity.id
_entity.type
_entity.pdbx_description
1 polymer ?
#
loop_
_entity_poly.entity_id
_entity_poly.type
_entity_poly.pdbx_seq_one_letter_code
_entity_poly.pdbx_strand_id
1 'polypeptide(L)'
;TVPSATGKSFKENSSEILVFWKLSGISDLTGRVTHRKREDNQQNSRNYSGSSGDIAYGWRPAATVNVLFAAKRDLSPLQDPSFSYIRNELLSVSPSWSVSSFLQVHMLISKAASSYRGSGILPPTNPAREDTTYNTEAGIDWLPAQKLMLSVNVQHQVRRSNFSPAEYRHNVVRAGAVWSF
;
A
#
# COMPACT_ATOMS: atom_id res chain seq x y z
N THR A 1 19.38 -41.74 -13.03
CA THR A 1 19.79 -40.69 -12.04
C THR A 1 18.95 -39.46 -12.28
N VAL A 2 17.97 -39.22 -11.37
CA VAL A 2 17.15 -38.01 -11.37
C VAL A 2 18.09 -36.87 -10.92
N PRO A 3 18.19 -35.74 -11.66
CA PRO A 3 18.97 -34.62 -11.18
C PRO A 3 18.33 -34.07 -9.92
N SER A 4 19.12 -34.00 -8.81
CA SER A 4 18.73 -33.35 -7.60
C SER A 4 18.29 -31.91 -7.91
N ALA A 5 17.09 -31.54 -7.56
CA ALA A 5 16.63 -30.17 -7.59
C ALA A 5 17.58 -29.35 -6.69
N THR A 6 18.49 -28.59 -7.28
CA THR A 6 19.35 -27.64 -6.58
C THR A 6 18.42 -26.62 -5.90
N GLY A 7 18.24 -26.76 -4.60
CA GLY A 7 17.36 -25.91 -3.81
C GLY A 7 17.82 -24.46 -3.91
N LYS A 8 16.98 -23.59 -4.47
CA LYS A 8 17.20 -22.14 -4.44
C LYS A 8 17.16 -21.71 -2.98
N SER A 9 18.30 -21.36 -2.42
CA SER A 9 18.40 -20.87 -1.03
C SER A 9 18.81 -19.40 -1.03
N PHE A 10 18.16 -18.63 -0.20
CA PHE A 10 18.54 -17.26 0.12
C PHE A 10 18.58 -17.08 1.63
N LYS A 11 19.39 -16.15 2.10
CA LYS A 11 19.45 -15.72 3.50
C LYS A 11 18.84 -14.32 3.59
N GLU A 12 17.91 -14.14 4.50
CA GLU A 12 17.29 -12.84 4.77
C GLU A 12 17.43 -12.52 6.27
N ASN A 13 17.98 -11.35 6.56
CA ASN A 13 18.08 -10.79 7.89
C ASN A 13 17.20 -9.54 7.94
N SER A 14 16.36 -9.42 8.97
CA SER A 14 15.53 -8.23 9.20
C SER A 14 15.62 -7.79 10.65
N SER A 15 15.68 -6.48 10.85
CA SER A 15 15.57 -5.82 12.16
C SER A 15 14.41 -4.85 12.09
N GLU A 16 13.57 -4.84 13.12
CA GLU A 16 12.34 -4.03 13.14
C GLU A 16 12.26 -3.24 14.45
N ILE A 17 11.79 -2.00 14.34
CA ILE A 17 11.44 -1.13 15.47
C ILE A 17 9.97 -0.73 15.29
N LEU A 18 9.18 -0.90 16.35
CA LEU A 18 7.77 -0.52 16.43
C LEU A 18 7.60 0.61 17.45
N VAL A 19 6.80 1.60 17.11
CA VAL A 19 6.45 2.72 18.00
C VAL A 19 4.93 2.85 18.05
N PHE A 20 4.40 2.89 19.28
CA PHE A 20 3.00 3.19 19.56
C PHE A 20 2.98 4.37 20.52
N TRP A 21 2.39 5.47 20.12
CA TRP A 21 2.35 6.67 20.93
C TRP A 21 0.95 7.29 20.97
N LYS A 22 0.35 7.29 22.12
CA LYS A 22 -0.90 8.02 22.38
C LYS A 22 -0.58 9.47 22.69
N LEU A 23 -0.69 10.33 21.68
CA LEU A 23 -0.35 11.76 21.79
C LEU A 23 -1.36 12.52 22.65
N SER A 24 -2.64 12.15 22.57
CA SER A 24 -3.73 12.76 23.35
C SER A 24 -4.92 11.82 23.42
N GLY A 25 -6.02 12.25 24.05
CA GLY A 25 -7.30 11.51 24.05
C GLY A 25 -7.94 11.38 22.66
N ILE A 26 -7.56 12.27 21.74
CA ILE A 26 -8.15 12.34 20.39
C ILE A 26 -7.14 11.99 19.28
N SER A 27 -5.89 11.67 19.61
CA SER A 27 -4.87 11.37 18.61
C SER A 27 -3.87 10.33 19.06
N ASP A 28 -3.50 9.47 18.15
CA ASP A 28 -2.51 8.41 18.29
C ASP A 28 -1.59 8.32 17.07
N LEU A 29 -0.36 7.90 17.29
CA LEU A 29 0.66 7.68 16.29
C LEU A 29 1.16 6.25 16.38
N THR A 30 1.24 5.56 15.26
CA THR A 30 1.93 4.29 15.14
C THR A 30 3.01 4.39 14.09
N GLY A 31 4.13 3.73 14.31
CA GLY A 31 5.23 3.73 13.36
C GLY A 31 5.98 2.41 13.41
N ARG A 32 6.48 2.00 12.25
CA ARG A 32 7.32 0.84 12.09
C ARG A 32 8.45 1.16 11.13
N VAL A 33 9.66 0.78 11.47
CA VAL A 33 10.83 0.83 10.60
C VAL A 33 11.47 -0.55 10.58
N THR A 34 11.68 -1.08 9.40
CA THR A 34 12.32 -2.38 9.18
C THR A 34 13.52 -2.20 8.28
N HIS A 35 14.68 -2.66 8.70
CA HIS A 35 15.85 -2.81 7.84
C HIS A 35 15.97 -4.26 7.42
N ARG A 36 16.07 -4.52 6.12
CA ARG A 36 16.14 -5.87 5.54
C ARG A 36 17.35 -6.00 4.65
N LYS A 37 18.09 -7.10 4.83
CA LYS A 37 19.20 -7.50 3.96
C LYS A 37 18.93 -8.90 3.45
N ARG A 38 18.93 -9.07 2.12
CA ARG A 38 18.78 -10.37 1.46
C ARG A 38 20.01 -10.67 0.63
N GLU A 39 20.51 -11.89 0.80
CA GLU A 39 21.63 -12.47 0.07
C GLU A 39 21.15 -13.75 -0.61
N ASP A 40 21.23 -13.82 -1.95
CA ASP A 40 20.90 -15.00 -2.74
C ASP A 40 22.20 -15.74 -3.07
N ASN A 41 22.26 -17.03 -2.78
CA ASN A 41 23.49 -17.82 -2.95
C ASN A 41 23.78 -18.16 -4.43
N GLN A 42 22.84 -17.96 -5.34
CA GLN A 42 22.98 -18.33 -6.74
C GLN A 42 23.00 -17.13 -7.70
N GLN A 43 22.38 -16.02 -7.31
CA GLN A 43 22.24 -14.84 -8.18
C GLN A 43 22.47 -13.55 -7.38
N ASN A 44 23.69 -13.02 -7.47
CA ASN A 44 24.05 -11.74 -6.82
C ASN A 44 23.17 -10.57 -7.26
N SER A 45 22.58 -10.63 -8.47
CA SER A 45 21.63 -9.63 -8.97
C SER A 45 20.33 -9.56 -8.16
N ARG A 46 20.04 -10.57 -7.34
CA ARG A 46 18.86 -10.62 -6.43
C ARG A 46 19.16 -10.15 -5.01
N ASN A 47 20.42 -9.81 -4.74
CA ASN A 47 20.81 -9.24 -3.47
C ASN A 47 20.25 -7.82 -3.37
N TYR A 48 19.64 -7.51 -2.23
CA TYR A 48 19.24 -6.16 -1.92
C TYR A 48 19.35 -5.89 -0.42
N SER A 49 19.60 -4.64 -0.09
CA SER A 49 19.52 -4.13 1.27
C SER A 49 18.77 -2.82 1.25
N GLY A 50 17.90 -2.61 2.22
CA GLY A 50 17.13 -1.39 2.28
C GLY A 50 16.24 -1.31 3.51
N SER A 51 15.75 -0.09 3.75
CA SER A 51 14.82 0.18 4.83
C SER A 51 13.42 0.40 4.27
N SER A 52 12.45 -0.25 4.87
CA SER A 52 11.02 -0.05 4.69
C SER A 52 10.42 0.49 5.99
N GLY A 53 9.24 1.04 5.94
CA GLY A 53 8.55 1.50 7.13
C GLY A 53 7.19 2.07 6.81
N ASP A 54 6.41 2.22 7.84
CA ASP A 54 5.11 2.85 7.80
C ASP A 54 4.91 3.74 9.04
N ILE A 55 4.16 4.79 8.86
CA ILE A 55 3.68 5.67 9.92
C ILE A 55 2.22 5.96 9.69
N ALA A 56 1.42 5.90 10.75
CA ALA A 56 0.02 6.24 10.71
C ALA A 56 -0.34 7.14 11.89
N TYR A 57 -1.04 8.23 11.59
CA TYR A 57 -1.54 9.18 12.56
C TYR A 57 -3.06 9.21 12.52
N GLY A 58 -3.67 8.75 13.60
CA GLY A 58 -5.11 8.79 13.82
C GLY A 58 -5.51 10.06 14.55
N TRP A 59 -6.49 10.79 14.02
CA TRP A 59 -7.03 12.00 14.60
C TRP A 59 -8.54 11.95 14.67
N ARG A 60 -9.08 12.14 15.85
CA ARG A 60 -10.52 12.09 16.17
C ARG A 60 -10.98 13.43 16.74
N PRO A 61 -11.14 14.47 15.89
CA PRO A 61 -11.53 15.81 16.36
C PRO A 61 -12.91 15.86 16.99
N ALA A 62 -13.77 14.92 16.67
CA ALA A 62 -15.09 14.72 17.29
C ALA A 62 -15.38 13.22 17.43
N ALA A 63 -16.33 12.87 18.28
CA ALA A 63 -16.72 11.46 18.49
C ALA A 63 -17.23 10.77 17.22
N THR A 64 -17.74 11.54 16.27
CA THR A 64 -18.29 11.06 14.99
C THR A 64 -17.32 11.17 13.81
N VAL A 65 -16.16 11.81 14.00
CA VAL A 65 -15.19 12.06 12.92
C VAL A 65 -13.89 11.39 13.24
N ASN A 66 -13.36 10.59 12.29
CA ASN A 66 -12.05 10.02 12.36
C ASN A 66 -11.29 10.31 11.06
N VAL A 67 -10.04 10.73 11.17
CA VAL A 67 -9.14 10.98 10.04
C VAL A 67 -7.87 10.20 10.26
N LEU A 68 -7.54 9.32 9.32
CA LEU A 68 -6.29 8.57 9.31
C LEU A 68 -5.35 9.14 8.24
N PHE A 69 -4.18 9.57 8.65
CA PHE A 69 -3.07 9.91 7.76
C PHE A 69 -2.08 8.76 7.79
N ALA A 70 -1.65 8.28 6.64
CA ALA A 70 -0.66 7.22 6.58
C ALA A 70 0.40 7.50 5.51
N ALA A 71 1.64 7.16 5.84
CA ALA A 71 2.74 7.10 4.90
C ALA A 71 3.41 5.74 5.02
N LYS A 72 3.72 5.11 3.88
CA LYS A 72 4.37 3.81 3.83
C LYS A 72 5.44 3.81 2.76
N ARG A 73 6.58 3.22 3.07
CA ARG A 73 7.61 2.83 2.11
C ARG A 73 7.87 1.36 2.23
N ASP A 74 7.80 0.65 1.12
CA ASP A 74 8.03 -0.79 1.03
C ASP A 74 9.02 -1.14 -0.07
N LEU A 75 9.76 -2.22 0.14
CA LEU A 75 10.69 -2.80 -0.83
C LEU A 75 10.20 -4.20 -1.15
N SER A 76 9.72 -4.40 -2.36
CA SER A 76 9.23 -5.69 -2.83
C SER A 76 10.19 -6.30 -3.82
N PRO A 77 10.68 -7.54 -3.61
CA PRO A 77 11.51 -8.23 -4.58
C PRO A 77 10.72 -8.43 -5.88
N LEU A 78 11.39 -8.21 -7.00
CA LEU A 78 10.80 -8.38 -8.33
C LEU A 78 11.56 -9.48 -9.06
N GLN A 79 10.83 -10.39 -9.70
CA GLN A 79 11.40 -11.39 -10.61
C GLN A 79 11.28 -10.89 -12.07
N ASP A 80 12.00 -9.82 -12.36
CA ASP A 80 12.04 -9.20 -13.70
C ASP A 80 13.45 -9.30 -14.26
N PRO A 81 13.63 -9.54 -15.58
CA PRO A 81 14.95 -9.60 -16.19
C PRO A 81 15.78 -8.32 -16.07
N SER A 82 15.15 -7.16 -15.92
CA SER A 82 15.81 -5.84 -15.92
C SER A 82 15.95 -5.23 -14.54
N PHE A 83 15.13 -5.64 -13.55
CA PHE A 83 15.07 -5.01 -12.21
C PHE A 83 15.06 -6.06 -11.12
N SER A 84 15.69 -5.76 -9.98
CA SER A 84 15.76 -6.67 -8.82
C SER A 84 14.65 -6.44 -7.81
N TYR A 85 14.18 -5.20 -7.67
CA TYR A 85 13.15 -4.85 -6.70
C TYR A 85 12.36 -3.60 -7.11
N ILE A 86 11.20 -3.45 -6.51
CA ILE A 86 10.37 -2.24 -6.60
C ILE A 86 10.39 -1.55 -5.24
N ARG A 87 10.64 -0.24 -5.25
CA ARG A 87 10.40 0.63 -4.12
C ARG A 87 9.03 1.28 -4.29
N ASN A 88 8.12 0.98 -3.37
CA ASN A 88 6.78 1.54 -3.32
C ASN A 88 6.69 2.56 -2.18
N GLU A 89 6.20 3.75 -2.47
CA GLU A 89 5.93 4.80 -1.50
C GLU A 89 4.46 5.19 -1.61
N LEU A 90 3.75 5.20 -0.49
CA LEU A 90 2.33 5.52 -0.41
C LEU A 90 2.11 6.63 0.61
N LEU A 91 1.35 7.63 0.22
CA LEU A 91 0.76 8.62 1.10
C LEU A 91 -0.75 8.53 1.00
N SER A 92 -1.46 8.56 2.11
CA SER A 92 -2.91 8.53 2.11
C SER A 92 -3.53 9.34 3.24
N VAL A 93 -4.74 9.80 2.98
CA VAL A 93 -5.64 10.43 3.95
C VAL A 93 -7.00 9.77 3.82
N SER A 94 -7.54 9.30 4.94
CA SER A 94 -8.81 8.57 5.00
C SER A 94 -9.71 9.19 6.06
N PRO A 95 -10.47 10.25 5.74
CA PRO A 95 -11.51 10.76 6.61
C PRO A 95 -12.73 9.85 6.60
N SER A 96 -13.36 9.69 7.76
CA SER A 96 -14.65 9.04 7.91
C SER A 96 -15.51 9.83 8.89
N TRP A 97 -16.79 9.89 8.60
CA TRP A 97 -17.78 10.61 9.40
C TRP A 97 -19.01 9.74 9.61
N SER A 98 -19.28 9.40 10.86
CA SER A 98 -20.51 8.76 11.31
C SER A 98 -21.58 9.84 11.45
N VAL A 99 -22.35 10.07 10.38
CA VAL A 99 -23.43 11.08 10.34
C VAL A 99 -24.52 10.74 11.37
N SER A 100 -24.77 9.45 11.54
CA SER A 100 -25.67 8.89 12.55
C SER A 100 -25.24 7.46 12.91
N SER A 101 -25.96 6.79 13.79
CA SER A 101 -25.71 5.38 14.13
C SER A 101 -25.95 4.40 12.96
N PHE A 102 -26.61 4.86 11.91
CA PHE A 102 -26.98 4.04 10.74
C PHE A 102 -26.43 4.57 9.41
N LEU A 103 -25.67 5.68 9.43
CA LEU A 103 -25.12 6.30 8.22
C LEU A 103 -23.68 6.73 8.44
N GLN A 104 -22.76 6.19 7.66
CA GLN A 104 -21.36 6.57 7.61
C GLN A 104 -20.97 7.03 6.22
N VAL A 105 -20.20 8.09 6.14
CA VAL A 105 -19.54 8.57 4.92
C VAL A 105 -18.05 8.43 5.08
N HIS A 106 -17.35 7.96 4.06
CA HIS A 106 -15.91 7.81 4.10
C HIS A 106 -15.28 8.21 2.78
N MET A 107 -14.00 8.59 2.84
CA MET A 107 -13.21 8.95 1.67
C MET A 107 -11.80 8.41 1.82
N LEU A 108 -11.14 8.10 0.72
CA LEU A 108 -9.72 7.79 0.64
C LEU A 108 -9.10 8.62 -0.47
N ILE A 109 -8.08 9.38 -0.14
CA ILE A 109 -7.22 10.05 -1.12
C ILE A 109 -5.83 9.48 -0.93
N SER A 110 -5.23 8.98 -2.01
CA SER A 110 -3.88 8.45 -1.94
C SER A 110 -3.04 8.73 -3.18
N LYS A 111 -1.73 8.81 -2.94
CA LYS A 111 -0.69 8.86 -3.97
C LYS A 111 0.30 7.75 -3.71
N ALA A 112 0.47 6.86 -4.69
CA ALA A 112 1.48 5.81 -4.66
C ALA A 112 2.54 6.08 -5.74
N ALA A 113 3.82 6.01 -5.38
CA ALA A 113 4.95 6.08 -6.30
C ALA A 113 5.69 4.74 -6.28
N SER A 114 5.95 4.18 -7.47
CA SER A 114 6.68 2.92 -7.64
C SER A 114 7.92 3.18 -8.49
N SER A 115 9.09 2.88 -7.96
CA SER A 115 10.36 3.01 -8.66
C SER A 115 11.00 1.63 -8.83
N TYR A 116 11.30 1.27 -10.06
CA TYR A 116 11.91 -0.01 -10.42
C TYR A 116 13.43 0.14 -10.32
N ARG A 117 14.07 -0.69 -9.52
CA ARG A 117 15.47 -0.52 -9.13
C ARG A 117 16.25 -1.85 -9.15
N GLY A 118 17.59 -1.71 -9.05
CA GLY A 118 18.53 -2.83 -9.02
C GLY A 118 18.95 -3.25 -10.41
N SER A 119 19.88 -4.23 -10.46
CA SER A 119 20.42 -4.79 -11.70
C SER A 119 19.81 -6.16 -11.93
N GLY A 120 19.03 -6.32 -12.98
CA GLY A 120 18.57 -7.61 -13.46
C GLY A 120 19.63 -8.34 -14.31
N ILE A 121 19.21 -9.38 -15.00
CA ILE A 121 20.04 -10.13 -15.97
C ILE A 121 20.26 -9.29 -17.24
N LEU A 122 19.24 -8.51 -17.64
CA LEU A 122 19.29 -7.57 -18.75
C LEU A 122 19.64 -6.16 -18.25
N PRO A 123 20.28 -5.32 -19.09
CA PRO A 123 20.51 -3.93 -18.75
C PRO A 123 19.18 -3.24 -18.41
N PRO A 124 19.11 -2.44 -17.33
CA PRO A 124 17.93 -1.67 -17.02
C PRO A 124 17.62 -0.67 -18.14
N THR A 125 16.35 -0.43 -18.39
CA THR A 125 15.93 0.66 -19.28
C THR A 125 16.42 2.00 -18.74
N ASN A 126 16.86 2.88 -19.62
CA ASN A 126 17.31 4.23 -19.25
C ASN A 126 16.38 5.27 -19.90
N PRO A 127 15.59 6.05 -19.14
CA PRO A 127 15.51 6.07 -17.69
C PRO A 127 14.82 4.84 -17.09
N ALA A 128 15.17 4.52 -15.82
CA ALA A 128 14.49 3.47 -15.07
C ALA A 128 12.99 3.77 -14.94
N ARG A 129 12.16 2.73 -14.97
CA ARG A 129 10.71 2.88 -14.91
C ARG A 129 10.28 3.48 -13.58
N GLU A 130 9.42 4.49 -13.67
CA GLU A 130 8.78 5.15 -12.54
C GLU A 130 7.29 5.33 -12.82
N ASP A 131 6.48 4.88 -11.88
CA ASP A 131 5.01 4.97 -11.95
C ASP A 131 4.49 5.81 -10.78
N THR A 132 3.51 6.65 -11.04
CA THR A 132 2.76 7.38 -9.99
C THR A 132 1.27 7.12 -10.18
N THR A 133 0.63 6.61 -9.12
CA THR A 133 -0.81 6.35 -9.09
C THR A 133 -1.48 7.29 -8.11
N TYR A 134 -2.49 7.99 -8.58
CA TYR A 134 -3.41 8.79 -7.76
C TYR A 134 -4.72 8.04 -7.65
N ASN A 135 -5.23 7.88 -6.44
CA ASN A 135 -6.52 7.24 -6.19
C ASN A 135 -7.36 8.15 -5.28
N THR A 136 -8.60 8.35 -5.68
CA THR A 136 -9.63 9.01 -4.89
C THR A 136 -10.83 8.09 -4.85
N GLU A 137 -11.29 7.78 -3.65
CA GLU A 137 -12.47 6.96 -3.41
C GLU A 137 -13.37 7.68 -2.41
N ALA A 138 -14.67 7.63 -2.63
CA ALA A 138 -15.68 8.12 -1.68
C ALA A 138 -16.79 7.08 -1.59
N GLY A 139 -17.33 6.89 -0.40
CA GLY A 139 -18.34 5.90 -0.16
C GLY A 139 -19.30 6.28 0.95
N ILE A 140 -20.45 5.62 0.92
CA ILE A 140 -21.52 5.72 1.90
C ILE A 140 -21.89 4.31 2.31
N ASP A 141 -21.94 4.07 3.63
CA ASP A 141 -22.50 2.87 4.23
C ASP A 141 -23.76 3.24 4.98
N TRP A 142 -24.85 2.57 4.67
CA TRP A 142 -26.17 2.80 5.25
C TRP A 142 -26.75 1.51 5.82
N LEU A 143 -27.19 1.55 7.07
CA LEU A 143 -27.84 0.47 7.80
C LEU A 143 -29.33 0.76 7.95
N PRO A 144 -30.18 0.54 6.92
CA PRO A 144 -31.61 0.78 7.01
C PRO A 144 -32.32 -0.11 8.06
N ALA A 145 -31.71 -1.24 8.40
CA ALA A 145 -32.20 -2.16 9.43
C ALA A 145 -31.01 -2.80 10.14
N GLN A 146 -31.21 -3.31 11.37
CA GLN A 146 -30.12 -3.90 12.19
C GLN A 146 -29.33 -5.01 11.50
N LYS A 147 -29.93 -5.69 10.51
CA LYS A 147 -29.34 -6.83 9.83
C LYS A 147 -29.01 -6.57 8.36
N LEU A 148 -29.24 -5.36 7.86
CA LEU A 148 -28.99 -4.99 6.47
C LEU A 148 -28.05 -3.79 6.40
N MET A 149 -26.93 -3.95 5.72
CA MET A 149 -26.02 -2.87 5.34
C MET A 149 -26.00 -2.72 3.82
N LEU A 150 -26.21 -1.51 3.36
CA LEU A 150 -26.07 -1.13 1.95
C LEU A 150 -24.86 -0.22 1.82
N SER A 151 -24.04 -0.47 0.80
CA SER A 151 -22.86 0.35 0.51
C SER A 151 -22.83 0.80 -0.93
N VAL A 152 -22.38 2.05 -1.15
CA VAL A 152 -22.08 2.57 -2.48
C VAL A 152 -20.71 3.26 -2.42
N ASN A 153 -19.83 2.88 -3.35
CA ASN A 153 -18.50 3.45 -3.46
C ASN A 153 -18.24 3.90 -4.88
N VAL A 154 -17.62 5.06 -5.04
CA VAL A 154 -17.12 5.57 -6.31
C VAL A 154 -15.61 5.77 -6.21
N GLN A 155 -14.87 5.32 -7.21
CA GLN A 155 -13.42 5.39 -7.26
C GLN A 155 -12.97 6.00 -8.58
N HIS A 156 -12.03 6.92 -8.49
CA HIS A 156 -11.29 7.47 -9.62
C HIS A 156 -9.81 7.18 -9.43
N GLN A 157 -9.17 6.51 -10.39
CA GLN A 157 -7.75 6.21 -10.34
C GLN A 157 -7.06 6.61 -11.65
N VAL A 158 -5.90 7.26 -11.51
CA VAL A 158 -5.02 7.65 -12.61
C VAL A 158 -3.62 7.16 -12.32
N ARG A 159 -3.04 6.41 -13.24
CA ARG A 159 -1.63 6.03 -13.22
C ARG A 159 -0.89 6.74 -14.34
N ARG A 160 0.19 7.41 -13.98
CA ARG A 160 1.17 8.00 -14.89
C ARG A 160 2.46 7.22 -14.80
N SER A 161 3.12 7.05 -15.94
CA SER A 161 4.36 6.29 -16.04
C SER A 161 5.28 6.93 -17.08
N ASN A 162 6.59 6.83 -16.90
CA ASN A 162 7.55 7.09 -17.97
C ASN A 162 7.64 5.92 -18.98
N PHE A 163 6.83 4.86 -18.76
CA PHE A 163 6.60 3.76 -19.68
C PHE A 163 5.12 3.76 -20.11
N SER A 164 4.86 4.35 -21.28
CA SER A 164 3.50 4.63 -21.77
C SER A 164 2.50 3.46 -21.69
N PRO A 165 2.86 2.19 -21.99
CA PRO A 165 1.92 1.07 -21.86
C PRO A 165 1.42 0.79 -20.43
N ALA A 166 2.05 1.39 -19.41
CA ALA A 166 1.62 1.25 -18.01
C ALA A 166 0.67 2.36 -17.56
N GLU A 167 0.39 3.36 -18.39
CA GLU A 167 -0.53 4.45 -18.07
C GLU A 167 -1.97 4.00 -18.22
N TYR A 168 -2.82 4.42 -17.27
CA TYR A 168 -4.25 4.20 -17.35
C TYR A 168 -5.03 5.23 -16.54
N ARG A 169 -6.32 5.33 -16.88
CA ARG A 169 -7.34 6.04 -16.08
C ARG A 169 -8.58 5.16 -16.04
N HIS A 170 -9.13 4.96 -14.84
CA HIS A 170 -10.39 4.27 -14.72
C HIS A 170 -11.27 4.88 -13.63
N ASN A 171 -12.58 4.70 -13.81
CA ASN A 171 -13.61 4.99 -12.81
C ASN A 171 -14.34 3.69 -12.49
N VAL A 172 -14.63 3.49 -11.22
CA VAL A 172 -15.38 2.32 -10.77
C VAL A 172 -16.48 2.78 -9.84
N VAL A 173 -17.67 2.25 -10.03
CA VAL A 173 -18.78 2.36 -9.08
C VAL A 173 -19.06 0.95 -8.57
N ARG A 174 -19.12 0.81 -7.25
CA ARG A 174 -19.47 -0.45 -6.58
C ARG A 174 -20.68 -0.21 -5.71
N ALA A 175 -21.67 -1.08 -5.80
CA ALA A 175 -22.77 -1.16 -4.87
C ALA A 175 -22.79 -2.55 -4.22
N GLY A 176 -23.08 -2.60 -2.94
CA GLY A 176 -23.10 -3.84 -2.17
C GLY A 176 -24.25 -3.86 -1.17
N ALA A 177 -24.71 -5.06 -0.84
CA ALA A 177 -25.65 -5.32 0.25
C ALA A 177 -25.14 -6.49 1.07
N VAL A 178 -25.13 -6.34 2.39
CA VAL A 178 -24.78 -7.39 3.34
C VAL A 178 -25.97 -7.63 4.25
N TRP A 179 -26.45 -8.86 4.28
CA TRP A 179 -27.51 -9.31 5.19
C TRP A 179 -26.93 -10.25 6.24
N SER A 180 -27.15 -9.96 7.52
CA SER A 180 -26.76 -10.83 8.65
C SER A 180 -27.98 -11.59 9.17
N PHE A 181 -27.84 -12.87 9.49
CA PHE A 181 -28.90 -13.75 10.01
C PHE A 181 -28.96 -13.72 11.54
#